data_bf1abffb280b8686916226d85bfc5f0c
#
_entry.id   bf1abffb280b8686916226d85bfc5f0c
#
_cell.length_a   1.000
_cell.length_b   1.000
_cell.length_c   1.000
_cell.angle_alpha   90.00
_cell.angle_beta   90.00
_cell.angle_gamma   90.00
#
_symmetry.space_group_name_H-M   'P 1'
#
loop_
_entity.id
_entity.type
_entity.pdbx_description
1 polymer ?
#
loop_
_entity_poly.entity_id
_entity_poly.type
_entity_poly.pdbx_seq_one_letter_code
_entity_poly.pdbx_strand_id
1 'polypeptide(L)'
;MKFLFASDSFKGTLSSGRTAELLTQAAEEIFPGCQCSGVEVADGGVGTTKAVLAATNGKEISVRVHGPLWEREEAYYGELGGCKVIMEMAAASGLPLVPKEQRDPRKTTSYGVGEMI
;
A
#
# COMPACT_ATOMS: atom_id res chain seq x y z
N MET A 1 7.75 -23.24 -18.77
CA MET A 1 7.77 -21.79 -19.02
C MET A 1 7.85 -21.09 -17.67
N LYS A 2 8.50 -19.90 -17.59
CA LYS A 2 8.60 -19.12 -16.33
C LYS A 2 7.96 -17.76 -16.56
N PHE A 3 7.11 -17.34 -15.62
CA PHE A 3 6.47 -16.03 -15.60
C PHE A 3 6.89 -15.26 -14.36
N LEU A 4 7.15 -13.97 -14.51
CA LEU A 4 7.32 -13.03 -13.43
C LEU A 4 6.25 -11.94 -13.57
N PHE A 5 5.41 -11.80 -12.56
CA PHE A 5 4.38 -10.76 -12.50
C PHE A 5 4.81 -9.67 -11.53
N ALA A 6 5.03 -8.47 -12.04
CA ALA A 6 5.44 -7.29 -11.28
C ALA A 6 4.56 -6.12 -11.71
N SER A 7 3.34 -6.08 -11.17
CA SER A 7 2.34 -5.06 -11.48
C SER A 7 2.15 -4.14 -10.30
N ASP A 8 2.00 -2.85 -10.56
CA ASP A 8 1.49 -1.91 -9.57
C ASP A 8 -0.01 -2.16 -9.30
N SER A 9 -0.55 -1.52 -8.27
CA SER A 9 -1.96 -1.58 -7.92
C SER A 9 -2.84 -0.84 -8.94
N PHE A 10 -4.06 -1.35 -9.15
CA PHE A 10 -5.11 -0.62 -9.87
C PHE A 10 -5.92 0.18 -8.85
N LYS A 11 -5.67 1.48 -8.77
CA LYS A 11 -6.21 2.39 -7.76
C LYS A 11 -7.72 2.22 -7.56
N GLY A 12 -8.10 1.86 -6.34
CA GLY A 12 -9.50 1.67 -5.95
C GLY A 12 -10.14 0.33 -6.38
N THR A 13 -9.38 -0.61 -6.99
CA THR A 13 -9.90 -1.91 -7.44
C THR A 13 -9.07 -3.10 -6.99
N LEU A 14 -7.84 -3.25 -7.46
CA LEU A 14 -6.97 -4.39 -7.17
C LEU A 14 -5.65 -3.95 -6.54
N SER A 15 -5.22 -4.64 -5.49
CA SER A 15 -3.85 -4.49 -4.97
C SER A 15 -2.83 -5.15 -5.92
N SER A 16 -1.56 -4.77 -5.81
CA SER A 16 -0.45 -5.38 -6.54
C SER A 16 -0.39 -6.89 -6.29
N GLY A 17 -0.47 -7.33 -5.01
CA GLY A 17 -0.48 -8.74 -4.65
C GLY A 17 -1.66 -9.50 -5.27
N ARG A 18 -2.89 -8.93 -5.19
CA ARG A 18 -4.08 -9.57 -5.79
C ARG A 18 -3.97 -9.70 -7.30
N THR A 19 -3.38 -8.72 -7.96
CA THR A 19 -3.11 -8.77 -9.41
C THR A 19 -2.14 -9.91 -9.74
N ALA A 20 -1.05 -10.04 -8.99
CA ALA A 20 -0.10 -11.13 -9.18
C ALA A 20 -0.71 -12.52 -8.97
N GLU A 21 -1.58 -12.68 -7.95
CA GLU A 21 -2.33 -13.93 -7.72
C GLU A 21 -3.22 -14.30 -8.91
N LEU A 22 -4.03 -13.35 -9.41
CA LEU A 22 -4.93 -13.58 -10.53
C LEU A 22 -4.17 -13.92 -11.82
N LEU A 23 -3.05 -13.24 -12.07
CA LEU A 23 -2.20 -13.53 -13.22
C LEU A 23 -1.53 -14.90 -13.11
N THR A 24 -1.15 -15.32 -11.89
CA THR A 24 -0.61 -16.65 -11.63
C THR A 24 -1.65 -17.71 -11.93
N GLN A 25 -2.88 -17.59 -11.41
CA GLN A 25 -3.97 -18.53 -11.68
C GLN A 25 -4.26 -18.64 -13.18
N ALA A 26 -4.39 -17.54 -13.87
CA ALA A 26 -4.63 -17.53 -15.30
C ALA A 26 -3.48 -18.18 -16.10
N ALA A 27 -2.23 -17.93 -15.69
CA ALA A 27 -1.08 -18.54 -16.35
C ALA A 27 -1.03 -20.07 -16.15
N GLU A 28 -1.34 -20.56 -14.96
CA GLU A 28 -1.38 -21.99 -14.65
C GLU A 28 -2.49 -22.71 -15.41
N GLU A 29 -3.65 -22.07 -15.60
CA GLU A 29 -4.76 -22.61 -16.40
C GLU A 29 -4.39 -22.75 -17.89
N ILE A 30 -3.71 -21.71 -18.46
CA ILE A 30 -3.39 -21.68 -19.89
C ILE A 30 -2.13 -22.49 -20.20
N PHE A 31 -1.17 -22.50 -19.28
CA PHE A 31 0.15 -23.13 -19.44
C PHE A 31 0.42 -24.13 -18.29
N PRO A 32 -0.22 -25.31 -18.28
CA PRO A 32 -0.01 -26.29 -17.22
C PRO A 32 1.46 -26.62 -16.98
N GLY A 33 1.89 -26.59 -15.71
CA GLY A 33 3.28 -26.83 -15.32
C GLY A 33 4.22 -25.65 -15.49
N CYS A 34 3.73 -24.44 -15.77
CA CYS A 34 4.53 -23.24 -15.72
C CYS A 34 4.96 -22.91 -14.27
N GLN A 35 6.06 -22.17 -14.14
CA GLN A 35 6.51 -21.62 -12.87
C GLN A 35 6.16 -20.13 -12.84
N CYS A 36 5.42 -19.70 -11.83
CA CYS A 36 5.02 -18.30 -11.67
C CYS A 36 5.66 -17.72 -10.41
N SER A 37 6.04 -16.45 -10.49
CA SER A 37 6.53 -15.65 -9.38
C SER A 37 5.84 -14.28 -9.42
N GLY A 38 5.27 -13.85 -8.29
CA GLY A 38 4.69 -12.52 -8.13
C GLY A 38 5.62 -11.65 -7.30
N VAL A 39 5.76 -10.39 -7.68
CA VAL A 39 6.47 -9.36 -6.90
C VAL A 39 5.54 -8.18 -6.73
N GLU A 40 5.31 -7.79 -5.49
CA GLU A 40 4.57 -6.56 -5.20
C GLU A 40 5.44 -5.35 -5.54
N VAL A 41 4.90 -4.48 -6.39
CA VAL A 41 5.54 -3.24 -6.82
C VAL A 41 4.73 -2.07 -6.33
N ALA A 42 5.41 -1.02 -5.91
CA ALA A 42 4.79 0.22 -5.47
C ALA A 42 5.58 1.43 -6.01
N ASP A 43 4.85 2.50 -6.33
CA ASP A 43 5.37 3.71 -6.96
C ASP A 43 5.72 4.84 -5.96
N GLY A 44 5.70 4.54 -4.67
CA GLY A 44 5.82 5.52 -3.58
C GLY A 44 4.48 6.00 -3.03
N GLY A 45 3.37 5.58 -3.64
CA GLY A 45 2.01 5.87 -3.19
C GLY A 45 1.44 4.81 -2.25
N VAL A 46 0.13 4.61 -2.33
CA VAL A 46 -0.63 3.66 -1.49
C VAL A 46 -0.08 2.24 -1.63
N GLY A 47 0.28 1.61 -0.51
CA GLY A 47 0.79 0.24 -0.47
C GLY A 47 2.31 0.11 -0.48
N THR A 48 3.05 1.22 -0.62
CA THR A 48 4.52 1.21 -0.61
C THR A 48 5.09 0.65 0.68
N THR A 49 4.56 1.06 1.83
CA THR A 49 4.99 0.56 3.14
C THR A 49 4.83 -0.96 3.23
N LYS A 50 3.68 -1.48 2.80
CA LYS A 50 3.42 -2.94 2.81
C LYS A 50 4.36 -3.70 1.89
N ALA A 51 4.58 -3.21 0.67
CA ALA A 51 5.51 -3.84 -0.28
C ALA A 51 6.94 -3.91 0.27
N VAL A 52 7.43 -2.82 0.90
CA VAL A 52 8.76 -2.79 1.51
C VAL A 52 8.84 -3.70 2.73
N LEU A 53 7.82 -3.72 3.58
CA LEU A 53 7.76 -4.62 4.74
C LEU A 53 7.82 -6.10 4.31
N ALA A 54 7.05 -6.47 3.27
CA ALA A 54 7.08 -7.82 2.70
C ALA A 54 8.48 -8.21 2.18
N ALA A 55 9.20 -7.27 1.57
CA ALA A 55 10.55 -7.51 1.02
C ALA A 55 11.65 -7.52 2.09
N THR A 56 11.43 -6.91 3.26
CA THR A 56 12.48 -6.70 4.28
C THR A 56 12.24 -7.45 5.58
N ASN A 57 11.14 -8.19 5.71
CA ASN A 57 10.65 -8.77 6.97
C ASN A 57 10.53 -7.73 8.09
N GLY A 58 10.18 -6.50 7.73
CA GLY A 58 9.93 -5.41 8.67
C GLY A 58 8.60 -5.61 9.43
N LYS A 59 8.35 -4.76 10.42
CA LYS A 59 7.17 -4.82 11.27
C LYS A 59 6.27 -3.62 11.04
N GLU A 60 4.97 -3.86 10.83
CA GLU A 60 3.96 -2.80 10.78
C GLU A 60 3.63 -2.32 12.20
N ILE A 61 3.61 -1.01 12.38
CA ILE A 61 3.27 -0.34 13.64
C ILE A 61 2.07 0.57 13.39
N SER A 62 0.97 0.30 14.06
CA SER A 62 -0.22 1.16 14.02
C SER A 62 -0.08 2.34 14.98
N VAL A 63 -0.53 3.50 14.54
CA VAL A 63 -0.58 4.75 15.31
C VAL A 63 -1.91 5.46 15.08
N ARG A 64 -2.37 6.18 16.07
CA ARG A 64 -3.61 6.94 15.98
C ARG A 64 -3.33 8.42 15.79
N VAL A 65 -3.66 8.94 14.62
CA VAL A 65 -3.38 10.32 14.18
C VAL A 65 -4.65 11.02 13.71
N HIS A 66 -4.56 12.30 13.36
CA HIS A 66 -5.66 12.98 12.68
C HIS A 66 -5.71 12.55 11.20
N GLY A 67 -6.88 12.20 10.74
CA GLY A 67 -7.19 11.96 9.34
C GLY A 67 -7.31 13.26 8.54
N PRO A 68 -7.58 13.13 7.22
CA PRO A 68 -7.66 14.27 6.33
C PRO A 68 -8.83 15.21 6.61
N LEU A 69 -9.85 14.77 7.33
CA LEU A 69 -11.02 15.55 7.75
C LEU A 69 -11.03 15.87 9.25
N TRP A 70 -9.88 15.78 9.92
CA TRP A 70 -9.65 16.06 11.34
C TRP A 70 -10.20 15.04 12.34
N GLU A 71 -10.89 13.99 11.91
CA GLU A 71 -11.25 12.86 12.76
C GLU A 71 -10.01 12.04 13.13
N ARG A 72 -10.12 11.22 14.19
CA ARG A 72 -9.05 10.31 14.59
C ARG A 72 -9.10 9.04 13.75
N GLU A 73 -8.04 8.82 12.99
CA GLU A 73 -7.83 7.68 12.12
C GLU A 73 -6.68 6.79 12.59
N GLU A 74 -6.77 5.52 12.26
CA GLU A 74 -5.68 4.58 12.44
C GLU A 74 -4.79 4.61 11.20
N ALA A 75 -3.55 5.08 11.37
CA ALA A 75 -2.51 5.04 10.36
C ALA A 75 -1.43 4.02 10.75
N TYR A 76 -0.50 3.76 9.84
CA TYR A 76 0.60 2.82 10.10
C TYR A 76 1.89 3.28 9.44
N TYR A 77 3.00 2.81 10.01
CA TYR A 77 4.31 2.89 9.40
C TYR A 77 5.05 1.56 9.53
N GLY A 78 6.12 1.38 8.80
CA GLY A 78 6.95 0.19 8.84
C GLY A 78 8.25 0.41 9.58
N GLU A 79 8.59 -0.47 10.53
CA GLU A 79 9.88 -0.54 11.19
C GLU A 79 10.76 -1.56 10.46
N LEU A 80 11.92 -1.13 9.97
CA LEU A 80 12.84 -1.94 9.16
C LEU A 80 14.06 -2.43 9.95
N GLY A 81 14.11 -2.10 11.24
CA GLY A 81 15.29 -2.36 12.08
C GLY A 81 16.39 -1.30 11.93
N GLY A 82 17.35 -1.27 12.88
CA GLY A 82 18.47 -0.34 12.85
C GLY A 82 18.06 1.14 12.84
N CYS A 83 17.01 1.52 13.55
CA CYS A 83 16.45 2.87 13.59
C CYS A 83 15.97 3.38 12.22
N LYS A 84 15.57 2.49 11.32
CA LYS A 84 15.01 2.84 10.02
C LYS A 84 13.51 2.60 10.02
N VAL A 85 12.77 3.56 9.54
CA VAL A 85 11.33 3.47 9.34
C VAL A 85 10.97 3.83 7.91
N ILE A 86 9.86 3.29 7.44
CA ILE A 86 9.22 3.69 6.19
C ILE A 86 7.79 4.09 6.50
N MET A 87 7.37 5.21 5.98
CA MET A 87 5.98 5.65 6.06
C MET A 87 5.52 6.20 4.71
N GLU A 88 4.25 6.04 4.43
CA GLU A 88 3.62 6.65 3.27
C GLU A 88 2.60 7.70 3.74
N MET A 89 2.58 8.84 3.09
CA MET A 89 1.65 9.92 3.39
C MET A 89 0.19 9.44 3.30
N ALA A 90 -0.08 8.53 2.38
CA ALA A 90 -1.41 8.00 2.14
C ALA A 90 -2.00 7.21 3.32
N ALA A 91 -1.17 6.70 4.24
CA ALA A 91 -1.64 6.01 5.43
C ALA A 91 -2.42 6.93 6.38
N ALA A 92 -2.05 8.21 6.47
CA ALA A 92 -2.70 9.20 7.35
C ALA A 92 -3.56 10.23 6.58
N SER A 93 -3.29 10.46 5.28
CA SER A 93 -3.98 11.51 4.52
C SER A 93 -4.28 11.11 3.07
N GLY A 94 -4.40 9.81 2.81
CA GLY A 94 -4.68 9.30 1.48
C GLY A 94 -6.07 9.65 0.98
N LEU A 95 -6.21 9.78 -0.33
CA LEU A 95 -7.48 10.04 -0.99
C LEU A 95 -8.59 9.00 -0.67
N PRO A 96 -8.28 7.71 -0.43
CA PRO A 96 -9.27 6.73 -0.01
C PRO A 96 -9.95 7.04 1.34
N LEU A 97 -9.28 7.79 2.23
CA LEU A 97 -9.83 8.21 3.52
C LEU A 97 -10.85 9.36 3.39
N VAL A 98 -10.96 9.97 2.20
CA VAL A 98 -11.88 11.09 1.97
C VAL A 98 -13.04 10.62 1.09
N PRO A 99 -14.28 10.58 1.59
CA PRO A 99 -15.47 10.31 0.80
C PRO A 99 -15.54 11.25 -0.42
N LYS A 100 -16.01 10.72 -1.56
CA LYS A 100 -16.00 11.49 -2.83
C LYS A 100 -16.67 12.86 -2.71
N GLU A 101 -17.75 12.93 -1.93
CA GLU A 101 -18.58 14.11 -1.71
C GLU A 101 -17.86 15.17 -0.86
N GLN A 102 -16.84 14.77 -0.10
CA GLN A 102 -16.10 15.64 0.82
C GLN A 102 -14.70 16.01 0.31
N ARG A 103 -14.37 15.65 -0.92
CA ARG A 103 -13.06 15.93 -1.55
C ARG A 103 -12.95 17.39 -1.94
N ASP A 104 -12.55 18.20 -0.97
CA ASP A 104 -12.22 19.61 -1.15
C ASP A 104 -10.84 19.90 -0.56
N PRO A 105 -9.81 20.18 -1.40
CA PRO A 105 -8.44 20.39 -0.92
C PRO A 105 -8.29 21.61 -0.01
N ARG A 106 -9.29 22.48 0.05
CA ARG A 106 -9.31 23.64 0.97
C ARG A 106 -9.72 23.26 2.39
N LYS A 107 -10.31 22.07 2.57
CA LYS A 107 -10.85 21.56 3.84
C LYS A 107 -10.08 20.38 4.39
N THR A 108 -9.37 19.66 3.52
CA THR A 108 -8.57 18.50 3.92
C THR A 108 -7.19 18.89 4.40
N THR A 109 -6.58 18.03 5.21
CA THR A 109 -5.27 18.27 5.82
C THR A 109 -4.37 17.06 5.72
N SER A 110 -3.05 17.29 5.74
CA SER A 110 -2.02 16.26 5.95
C SER A 110 -1.41 16.33 7.37
N TYR A 111 -2.08 16.97 8.31
CA TYR A 111 -1.59 17.16 9.68
C TYR A 111 -1.19 15.84 10.35
N GLY A 112 -1.97 14.77 10.17
CA GLY A 112 -1.68 13.46 10.72
C GLY A 112 -0.39 12.83 10.21
N VAL A 113 0.09 13.21 9.01
CA VAL A 113 1.42 12.79 8.54
C VAL A 113 2.51 13.40 9.43
N GLY A 114 2.35 14.65 9.83
CA GLY A 114 3.26 15.30 10.79
C GLY A 114 3.23 14.67 12.18
N GLU A 115 2.09 14.10 12.60
CA GLU A 115 1.99 13.38 13.88
C GLU A 115 2.69 12.00 13.82
N MET A 116 2.92 11.44 12.64
CA MET A 116 3.64 10.17 12.45
C MET A 116 5.16 10.35 12.53
N ILE A 117 5.69 11.55 12.29
CA ILE A 117 7.11 11.90 12.30
C ILE A 117 7.58 12.19 13.73
#